data_3d462b807eabb66441e4467a37bf6b37
#
_entry.id   3d462b807eabb66441e4467a37bf6b37
#
_cell.length_a   1.000
_cell.length_b   1.000
_cell.length_c   1.000
_cell.angle_alpha   90.00
_cell.angle_beta   90.00
_cell.angle_gamma   90.00
#
_symmetry.space_group_name_H-M   'P 1'
#
loop_
_entity.id
_entity.type
_entity.pdbx_description
1 polymer ?
#
loop_
_entity_poly.entity_id
_entity_poly.type
_entity_poly.pdbx_seq_one_letter_code
_entity_poly.pdbx_strand_id
1 'polypeptide(L)'
;MCRNPRGRRVVPAIVLLGAQWGDEGKGKATDLLGDKVKYVVRYQGGNNAGHTVVIGKEKYALHLLPSGILTPSCIPVIGNGVVIDPAVLLEEIRGLNERGVDTSKLKISTNAHLITPYHRTIDKVSERFLGKSKIGTTGR
;
A
#
# COMPACT_ATOMS: atom_id res chain seq x y z
N MET A 1 20.22 -20.56 5.79
CA MET A 1 19.90 -20.02 4.46
C MET A 1 19.48 -21.20 3.57
N CYS A 2 18.19 -21.36 3.26
CA CYS A 2 17.71 -22.50 2.49
C CYS A 2 18.12 -22.38 1.02
N ARG A 3 18.70 -23.46 0.47
CA ARG A 3 18.93 -23.61 -0.97
C ARG A 3 17.95 -24.66 -1.50
N ASN A 4 17.40 -24.40 -2.68
CA ASN A 4 16.59 -25.43 -3.36
C ASN A 4 17.50 -26.52 -3.96
N PRO A 5 16.96 -27.67 -4.40
CA PRO A 5 17.76 -28.77 -5.00
C PRO A 5 18.61 -28.37 -6.21
N ARG A 6 18.33 -27.20 -6.84
CA ARG A 6 19.08 -26.66 -7.98
C ARG A 6 20.14 -25.61 -7.56
N GLY A 7 20.51 -25.52 -6.28
CA GLY A 7 21.54 -24.61 -5.76
C GLY A 7 21.18 -23.12 -5.76
N ARG A 8 19.96 -22.75 -6.19
CA ARG A 8 19.50 -21.36 -6.18
C ARG A 8 19.13 -20.93 -4.76
N ARG A 9 19.48 -19.68 -4.39
CA ARG A 9 19.01 -19.09 -3.14
C ARG A 9 17.48 -19.02 -3.15
N VAL A 10 16.84 -19.68 -2.20
CA VAL A 10 15.40 -19.51 -1.97
C VAL A 10 15.25 -18.24 -1.13
N VAL A 11 14.62 -17.24 -1.70
CA VAL A 11 14.18 -16.06 -0.95
C VAL A 11 12.78 -16.39 -0.45
N PRO A 12 12.57 -16.60 0.86
CA PRO A 12 11.23 -16.86 1.38
C PRO A 12 10.34 -15.63 1.14
N ALA A 13 9.17 -15.86 0.56
CA ALA A 13 8.13 -14.86 0.41
C ALA A 13 6.94 -15.25 1.29
N ILE A 14 6.42 -14.28 2.05
CA ILE A 14 5.21 -14.41 2.84
C ILE A 14 4.12 -13.60 2.15
N VAL A 15 3.00 -14.24 1.82
CA VAL A 15 1.83 -13.57 1.24
C VAL A 15 0.76 -13.46 2.32
N LEU A 16 0.40 -12.24 2.68
CA LEU A 16 -0.64 -11.95 3.66
C LEU A 16 -1.93 -11.57 2.93
N LEU A 17 -2.94 -12.39 3.08
CA LEU A 17 -4.26 -12.20 2.48
C LEU A 17 -5.32 -11.98 3.54
N GLY A 18 -6.32 -11.15 3.21
CA GLY A 18 -7.56 -11.07 3.96
C GLY A 18 -8.61 -11.97 3.33
N ALA A 19 -9.32 -12.76 4.15
CA ALA A 19 -10.29 -13.75 3.70
C ALA A 19 -11.74 -13.28 3.82
N GLN A 20 -12.00 -12.10 4.38
CA GLN A 20 -13.37 -11.62 4.65
C GLN A 20 -13.59 -10.17 4.20
N TRP A 21 -13.81 -9.26 5.14
CA TRP A 21 -14.39 -7.93 4.89
C TRP A 21 -13.38 -6.82 4.67
N GLY A 22 -12.09 -7.08 4.75
CA GLY A 22 -11.03 -6.09 4.52
C GLY A 22 -10.50 -5.42 5.80
N ASP A 23 -11.12 -5.66 6.93
CA ASP A 23 -10.79 -5.10 8.26
C ASP A 23 -10.07 -6.10 9.18
N GLU A 24 -9.53 -7.19 8.63
CA GLU A 24 -8.90 -8.29 9.39
C GLU A 24 -7.57 -7.92 10.07
N GLY A 25 -7.11 -6.68 9.90
CA GLY A 25 -5.90 -6.22 10.54
C GLY A 25 -4.60 -6.60 9.79
N LYS A 26 -4.65 -6.77 8.48
CA LYS A 26 -3.47 -7.06 7.63
C LYS A 26 -2.32 -6.09 7.84
N GLY A 27 -2.62 -4.79 7.95
CA GLY A 27 -1.61 -3.76 8.21
C GLY A 27 -0.84 -4.02 9.51
N LYS A 28 -1.55 -4.34 10.59
CA LYS A 28 -0.95 -4.67 11.89
C LYS A 28 -0.11 -5.96 11.83
N ALA A 29 -0.60 -6.99 11.13
CA ALA A 29 0.15 -8.23 10.96
C ALA A 29 1.42 -8.00 10.14
N THR A 30 1.38 -7.14 9.12
CA THR A 30 2.55 -6.75 8.32
C THR A 30 3.56 -5.98 9.17
N ASP A 31 3.11 -5.09 10.04
CA ASP A 31 3.94 -4.31 10.94
C ASP A 31 4.69 -5.23 11.93
N LEU A 32 4.02 -6.21 12.52
CA LEU A 32 4.64 -7.23 13.39
C LEU A 32 5.72 -8.07 12.70
N LEU A 33 5.67 -8.18 11.38
CA LEU A 33 6.66 -8.89 10.57
C LEU A 33 7.76 -7.98 10.04
N GLY A 34 7.61 -6.65 10.14
CA GLY A 34 8.50 -5.67 9.52
C GLY A 34 9.97 -5.88 9.84
N ASP A 35 10.32 -6.13 11.11
CA ASP A 35 11.71 -6.37 11.53
C ASP A 35 12.30 -7.69 11.02
N LYS A 36 11.46 -8.62 10.56
CA LYS A 36 11.87 -9.97 10.11
C LYS A 36 11.98 -10.06 8.59
N VAL A 37 11.55 -9.06 7.85
CA VAL A 37 11.53 -9.06 6.39
C VAL A 37 12.32 -7.88 5.83
N LYS A 38 12.96 -8.07 4.68
CA LYS A 38 13.72 -7.02 4.02
C LYS A 38 12.83 -6.10 3.19
N TYR A 39 11.75 -6.63 2.63
CA TYR A 39 10.82 -5.91 1.77
C TYR A 39 9.40 -6.09 2.25
N VAL A 40 8.64 -5.02 2.28
CA VAL A 40 7.18 -5.05 2.43
C VAL A 40 6.56 -4.50 1.15
N VAL A 41 5.83 -5.35 0.44
CA VAL A 41 5.28 -5.02 -0.87
C VAL A 41 3.76 -4.88 -0.77
N ARG A 42 3.26 -3.71 -1.09
CA ARG A 42 1.84 -3.54 -1.41
C ARG A 42 1.66 -3.88 -2.87
N TYR A 43 1.06 -5.02 -3.16
CA TYR A 43 1.01 -5.55 -4.52
C TYR A 43 -0.24 -5.15 -5.30
N GLN A 44 -1.30 -4.67 -4.63
CA GLN A 44 -2.57 -4.26 -5.26
C GLN A 44 -3.35 -3.24 -4.44
N GLY A 45 -4.43 -2.70 -5.03
CA GLY A 45 -5.34 -1.76 -4.42
C GLY A 45 -5.02 -0.32 -4.77
N GLY A 46 -5.61 0.62 -4.06
CA GLY A 46 -5.46 2.05 -4.27
C GLY A 46 -5.61 2.82 -2.95
N ASN A 47 -5.92 4.10 -3.02
CA ASN A 47 -6.11 4.98 -1.87
C ASN A 47 -7.51 4.92 -1.24
N ASN A 48 -8.40 4.07 -1.76
CA ASN A 48 -9.78 3.91 -1.28
C ASN A 48 -9.90 3.19 0.07
N ALA A 49 -8.87 2.45 0.48
CA ALA A 49 -8.82 1.76 1.76
C ALA A 49 -7.55 2.18 2.51
N GLY A 50 -7.74 2.84 3.64
CA GLY A 50 -6.66 3.18 4.55
C GLY A 50 -6.50 2.14 5.65
N HIS A 51 -5.32 2.13 6.27
CA HIS A 51 -5.07 1.40 7.52
C HIS A 51 -4.31 2.29 8.49
N THR A 52 -4.56 2.10 9.76
CA THR A 52 -3.90 2.84 10.82
C THR A 52 -2.88 1.95 11.51
N VAL A 53 -1.65 2.42 11.58
CA VAL A 53 -0.57 1.81 12.37
C VAL A 53 -0.33 2.68 13.59
N VAL A 54 -0.14 2.04 14.73
CA VAL A 54 0.14 2.73 16.00
C VAL A 54 1.55 2.36 16.45
N ILE A 55 2.42 3.35 16.57
CA ILE A 55 3.79 3.17 17.07
C ILE A 55 3.94 4.03 18.33
N GLY A 56 4.06 3.36 19.48
CA GLY A 56 4.09 4.03 20.76
C GLY A 56 2.77 4.78 21.02
N LYS A 57 2.85 6.12 21.11
CA LYS A 57 1.67 7.00 21.30
C LYS A 57 1.17 7.62 19.98
N GLU A 58 1.87 7.41 18.89
CA GLU A 58 1.56 8.03 17.61
C GLU A 58 0.73 7.13 16.70
N LYS A 59 -0.21 7.75 15.99
CA LYS A 59 -1.07 7.08 15.00
C LYS A 59 -0.71 7.57 13.60
N TYR A 60 -0.49 6.62 12.70
CA TYR A 60 -0.19 6.86 11.29
C TYR A 60 -1.30 6.27 10.44
N ALA A 61 -2.06 7.13 9.76
CA ALA A 61 -3.06 6.70 8.78
C ALA A 61 -2.38 6.62 7.41
N LEU A 62 -2.29 5.41 6.86
CA LEU A 62 -1.68 5.14 5.56
C LEU A 62 -2.76 4.69 4.57
N HIS A 63 -2.74 5.24 3.36
CA HIS A 63 -3.67 4.90 2.27
C HIS A 63 -2.97 4.19 1.12
N LEU A 64 -1.89 4.77 0.60
CA LEU A 64 -1.10 4.19 -0.50
C LEU A 64 0.19 3.54 -0.02
N LEU A 65 0.82 4.11 0.99
CA LEU A 65 2.11 3.63 1.47
C LEU A 65 1.99 2.27 2.16
N PRO A 66 2.93 1.34 1.90
CA PRO A 66 2.99 0.07 2.63
C PRO A 66 3.33 0.29 4.10
N SER A 67 2.79 -0.52 5.02
CA SER A 67 3.07 -0.43 6.47
C SER A 67 4.55 -0.44 6.80
N GLY A 68 5.36 -1.17 6.04
CA GLY A 68 6.81 -1.24 6.22
C GLY A 68 7.55 0.09 6.05
N ILE A 69 6.89 1.18 5.63
CA ILE A 69 7.47 2.53 5.58
C ILE A 69 7.87 3.04 6.97
N LEU A 70 7.20 2.56 8.01
CA LEU A 70 7.44 2.94 9.39
C LEU A 70 8.55 2.12 10.06
N THR A 71 9.04 1.08 9.39
CA THR A 71 10.09 0.18 9.91
C THR A 71 11.44 0.52 9.28
N PRO A 72 12.43 1.06 10.02
CA PRO A 72 13.70 1.55 9.44
C PRO A 72 14.51 0.48 8.70
N SER A 73 14.42 -0.78 9.13
CA SER A 73 15.14 -1.92 8.52
C SER A 73 14.52 -2.41 7.22
N CYS A 74 13.30 -1.99 6.92
CA CYS A 74 12.50 -2.47 5.81
C CYS A 74 12.62 -1.56 4.58
N ILE A 75 12.46 -2.15 3.40
CA ILE A 75 12.33 -1.43 2.13
C ILE A 75 10.87 -1.53 1.70
N PRO A 76 10.10 -0.43 1.80
CA PRO A 76 8.71 -0.41 1.36
C PRO A 76 8.63 -0.35 -0.18
N VAL A 77 7.70 -1.13 -0.76
CA VAL A 77 7.53 -1.22 -2.22
C VAL A 77 6.06 -1.08 -2.60
N ILE A 78 5.77 -0.21 -3.52
CA ILE A 78 4.48 -0.14 -4.22
C ILE A 78 4.61 -0.94 -5.51
N GLY A 79 3.86 -2.03 -5.61
CA GLY A 79 3.89 -2.96 -6.74
C GLY A 79 3.03 -2.50 -7.92
N ASN A 80 3.14 -3.22 -9.01
CA ASN A 80 2.47 -2.90 -10.28
C ASN A 80 0.93 -3.03 -10.27
N GLY A 81 0.36 -3.79 -9.35
CA GLY A 81 -1.09 -3.90 -9.20
C GLY A 81 -1.72 -2.77 -8.37
N VAL A 82 -0.94 -1.81 -7.91
CA VAL A 82 -1.44 -0.64 -7.18
C VAL A 82 -1.83 0.45 -8.17
N VAL A 83 -2.97 1.08 -7.90
CA VAL A 83 -3.42 2.28 -8.61
C VAL A 83 -3.08 3.49 -7.77
N ILE A 84 -2.22 4.35 -8.28
CA ILE A 84 -1.63 5.47 -7.56
C ILE A 84 -2.30 6.77 -7.94
N ASP A 85 -2.84 7.48 -6.95
CA ASP A 85 -3.13 8.90 -7.06
C ASP A 85 -1.87 9.69 -6.67
N PRO A 86 -1.22 10.40 -7.60
CA PRO A 86 0.03 11.07 -7.30
C PRO A 86 -0.11 12.15 -6.23
N ALA A 87 -1.24 12.86 -6.19
CA ALA A 87 -1.46 13.91 -5.21
C ALA A 87 -1.54 13.30 -3.80
N VAL A 88 -2.32 12.22 -3.63
CA VAL A 88 -2.45 11.51 -2.35
C VAL A 88 -1.12 10.93 -1.91
N LEU A 89 -0.36 10.32 -2.83
CA LEU A 89 0.95 9.74 -2.51
C LEU A 89 1.93 10.79 -2.01
N LEU A 90 2.02 11.94 -2.70
CA LEU A 90 2.93 13.02 -2.32
C LEU A 90 2.54 13.65 -0.99
N GLU A 91 1.25 13.77 -0.71
CA GLU A 91 0.74 14.26 0.58
C GLU A 91 1.10 13.30 1.73
N GLU A 92 0.91 11.99 1.55
CA GLU A 92 1.32 10.99 2.53
C GLU A 92 2.82 11.01 2.80
N ILE A 93 3.65 11.09 1.75
CA ILE A 93 5.11 11.18 1.88
C ILE A 93 5.50 12.43 2.67
N ARG A 94 4.91 13.58 2.33
CA ARG A 94 5.18 14.84 3.03
C ARG A 94 4.80 14.75 4.50
N GLY A 95 3.60 14.29 4.81
CA GLY A 95 3.11 14.16 6.18
C GLY A 95 3.95 13.19 7.04
N LEU A 96 4.52 12.14 6.44
CA LEU A 96 5.45 11.26 7.14
C LEU A 96 6.81 11.91 7.38
N ASN A 97 7.37 12.61 6.38
CA ASN A 97 8.65 13.31 6.50
C ASN A 97 8.59 14.42 7.55
N GLU A 98 7.49 15.18 7.63
CA GLU A 98 7.25 16.21 8.67
C GLU A 98 7.24 15.62 10.09
N ARG A 99 6.88 14.34 10.20
CA ARG A 99 6.89 13.58 11.47
C ARG A 99 8.20 12.81 11.70
N GLY A 100 9.24 13.06 10.89
CA GLY A 100 10.56 12.47 11.03
C GLY A 100 10.71 11.04 10.51
N VAL A 101 9.73 10.53 9.75
CA VAL A 101 9.82 9.21 9.11
C VAL A 101 10.58 9.32 7.79
N ASP A 102 11.66 8.55 7.65
CA ASP A 102 12.44 8.51 6.41
C ASP A 102 11.74 7.71 5.32
N THR A 103 11.29 8.38 4.28
CA THR A 103 10.63 7.78 3.11
C THR A 103 11.56 7.53 1.92
N SER A 104 12.86 7.81 2.05
CA SER A 104 13.85 7.71 0.94
C SER A 104 14.02 6.30 0.37
N LYS A 105 13.73 5.29 1.17
CA LYS A 105 13.82 3.86 0.76
C LYS A 105 12.61 3.38 -0.03
N LEU A 106 11.55 4.19 -0.16
CA LEU A 106 10.35 3.82 -0.90
C LEU A 106 10.71 3.51 -2.36
N LYS A 107 10.25 2.36 -2.83
CA LYS A 107 10.35 1.95 -4.23
C LYS A 107 8.95 1.85 -4.83
N ILE A 108 8.82 2.35 -6.05
CA ILE A 108 7.56 2.33 -6.80
C ILE A 108 7.82 1.60 -8.12
N SER A 109 6.95 0.65 -8.43
CA SER A 109 7.02 -0.06 -9.72
C SER A 109 6.77 0.90 -10.87
N THR A 110 7.59 0.84 -11.90
CA THR A 110 7.39 1.60 -13.14
C THR A 110 6.13 1.18 -13.90
N ASN A 111 5.58 0.01 -13.58
CA ASN A 111 4.35 -0.52 -14.16
C ASN A 111 3.10 -0.26 -13.29
N ALA A 112 3.22 0.52 -12.20
CA ALA A 112 2.06 0.92 -11.43
C ALA A 112 1.19 1.91 -12.23
N HIS A 113 -0.13 1.78 -12.10
CA HIS A 113 -1.07 2.63 -12.83
C HIS A 113 -1.28 3.95 -12.08
N LEU A 114 -1.36 5.05 -12.83
CA LEU A 114 -1.61 6.38 -12.28
C LEU A 114 -3.07 6.76 -12.46
N ILE A 115 -3.67 7.32 -11.41
CA ILE A 115 -4.96 7.97 -11.49
C ILE A 115 -4.72 9.40 -12.00
N THR A 116 -5.29 9.69 -13.17
CA THR A 116 -5.29 11.03 -13.75
C THR A 116 -6.64 11.72 -13.52
N PRO A 117 -6.75 13.04 -13.68
CA PRO A 117 -8.01 13.75 -13.60
C PRO A 117 -9.12 13.19 -14.51
N TYR A 118 -8.73 12.64 -15.67
CA TYR A 118 -9.69 12.00 -16.61
C TYR A 118 -10.37 10.80 -15.98
N HIS A 119 -9.61 9.92 -15.31
CA HIS A 119 -10.17 8.74 -14.66
C HIS A 119 -11.22 9.14 -13.63
N ARG A 120 -10.94 10.15 -12.81
CA ARG A 120 -11.90 10.66 -11.82
C ARG A 120 -13.16 11.24 -12.45
N THR A 121 -13.01 11.93 -13.58
CA THR A 121 -14.15 12.52 -14.30
C THR A 121 -15.01 11.43 -14.93
N ILE A 122 -14.41 10.50 -15.65
CA ILE A 122 -15.11 9.37 -16.27
C ILE A 122 -15.83 8.55 -15.22
N ASP A 123 -15.19 8.26 -14.11
CA ASP A 123 -15.74 7.52 -12.99
C ASP A 123 -17.00 8.20 -12.43
N LYS A 124 -16.93 9.49 -12.12
CA LYS A 124 -18.09 10.28 -11.65
C LYS A 124 -19.25 10.28 -12.63
N VAL A 125 -18.96 10.37 -13.93
CA VAL A 125 -19.99 10.35 -14.95
C VAL A 125 -20.62 8.96 -15.04
N SER A 126 -19.80 7.90 -15.10
CA SER A 126 -20.28 6.51 -15.14
C SER A 126 -21.16 6.18 -13.94
N GLU A 127 -20.76 6.56 -12.74
CA GLU A 127 -21.54 6.34 -11.51
C GLU A 127 -22.90 7.05 -11.53
N ARG A 128 -23.01 8.21 -12.16
CA ARG A 128 -24.29 8.90 -12.35
C ARG A 128 -25.24 8.10 -13.24
N PHE A 129 -24.72 7.51 -14.34
CA PHE A 129 -25.50 6.68 -15.24
C PHE A 129 -25.90 5.34 -14.61
N LEU A 130 -25.07 4.74 -13.79
CA LEU A 130 -25.36 3.47 -13.11
C LEU A 130 -26.44 3.59 -12.02
N GLY A 131 -26.69 4.78 -11.49
CA GLY A 131 -27.77 5.03 -10.54
C GLY A 131 -27.74 4.07 -9.34
N LYS A 132 -28.75 3.19 -9.23
CA LYS A 132 -28.85 2.19 -8.16
C LYS A 132 -27.80 1.06 -8.26
N SER A 133 -27.21 0.86 -9.42
CA SER A 133 -26.17 -0.15 -9.69
C SER A 133 -24.75 0.37 -9.51
N LYS A 134 -24.58 1.45 -8.73
CA LYS A 134 -23.28 2.00 -8.39
C LYS A 134 -22.36 0.94 -7.78
N ILE A 135 -21.13 0.90 -8.26
CA ILE A 135 -20.10 -0.04 -7.78
C ILE A 135 -19.42 0.49 -6.52
N GLY A 136 -19.48 1.80 -6.30
CA GLY A 136 -18.78 2.45 -5.19
C GLY A 136 -17.28 2.54 -5.50
N THR A 137 -16.93 3.56 -6.24
CA THR A 137 -15.61 3.72 -6.83
C THR A 137 -14.67 4.54 -5.98
N THR A 138 -13.44 4.77 -6.50
CA THR A 138 -12.34 5.50 -5.87
C THR A 138 -12.60 6.99 -5.66
N GLY A 139 -13.78 7.47 -5.95
CA GLY A 139 -14.21 8.85 -5.74
C GLY A 139 -14.62 9.22 -4.32
N ARG A 140 -14.30 8.38 -3.34
CA ARG A 140 -14.54 8.63 -1.92
C ARG A 140 -13.39 9.40 -1.29
#